data_2304210738f6dce5460f5f17a58a263a
#
_entry.id   2304210738f6dce5460f5f17a58a263a
#
_cell.length_a   1.000
_cell.length_b   1.000
_cell.length_c   1.000
_cell.angle_alpha   90.00
_cell.angle_beta   90.00
_cell.angle_gamma   90.00
#
_symmetry.space_group_name_H-M   'P 1'
#
loop_
_entity.id
_entity.type
_entity.pdbx_description
1 polymer ?
#
loop_
_entity_poly.entity_id
_entity_poly.type
_entity_poly.pdbx_seq_one_letter_code
_entity_poly.pdbx_strand_id
1 'polypeptide(L)'
;MHAKEFGPGPAWLTVVGIGEDGFAGLGQPARRALLDAQVVYGGARHLAMLPPRLRAQREAWPQPFDLAALLARRGTPVCVLASGDPMLFGVGALLARQLPAEELYVLPAPSSVSLAAARMGWALQQVKTVSLVGRPLAALNTVVHDGARLLVLSADGDSPAALSALLMARGYGASRLTVFEHLGGAHERRIDGRADGWPAGTVAALNLIAVECRADGQAVRLPLTPGLPDEAYRNDGQLTRRDMRAITLARLAPAPGELLWDVGAGSGSIGIEWMRTHPDCRAIAIESHPERQAFIEYNRAALGVPTLQLVAGRAPAALAGLETPDAIFIGGGVTWPGVLDTCWTRLREGGRLVANAVTVQGEAVLSAWHAQHGGALTRVAMSEIEPLGRFDTWRPALPVTLLEVCKREGR
;
A
#
# COMPACT_ATOMS: atom_id res chain seq x y z
N MET A 1 -14.59 -5.80 36.23
CA MET A 1 -13.53 -6.11 35.24
C MET A 1 -12.97 -7.49 35.63
N HIS A 2 -13.34 -8.56 34.91
CA HIS A 2 -12.75 -9.88 35.14
C HIS A 2 -11.50 -9.98 34.29
N ALA A 3 -10.33 -10.13 34.92
CA ALA A 3 -9.11 -10.51 34.23
C ALA A 3 -9.33 -11.93 33.65
N LYS A 4 -9.37 -12.06 32.34
CA LYS A 4 -9.30 -13.37 31.70
C LYS A 4 -7.85 -13.85 31.84
N GLU A 5 -7.65 -15.01 32.45
CA GLU A 5 -6.36 -15.68 32.41
C GLU A 5 -6.00 -15.98 30.95
N PHE A 6 -4.90 -15.39 30.48
CA PHE A 6 -4.32 -15.69 29.17
C PHE A 6 -3.57 -17.03 29.28
N GLY A 7 -4.32 -18.13 29.17
CA GLY A 7 -3.79 -19.48 28.98
C GLY A 7 -4.39 -20.09 27.72
N PRO A 8 -3.87 -21.21 27.20
CA PRO A 8 -4.50 -21.89 26.08
C PRO A 8 -5.91 -22.33 26.51
N GLY A 9 -6.88 -21.43 26.30
CA GLY A 9 -8.29 -21.76 26.33
C GLY A 9 -8.61 -22.73 25.18
N PRO A 10 -9.88 -23.00 24.87
CA PRO A 10 -10.30 -24.02 23.88
C PRO A 10 -10.00 -23.63 22.41
N ALA A 11 -8.88 -22.93 22.17
CA ALA A 11 -8.42 -22.64 20.81
C ALA A 11 -8.08 -23.96 20.12
N TRP A 12 -8.84 -24.29 19.08
CA TRP A 12 -8.59 -25.49 18.27
C TRP A 12 -7.39 -25.28 17.33
N LEU A 13 -7.04 -24.02 17.01
CA LEU A 13 -5.99 -23.66 16.07
C LEU A 13 -4.86 -22.90 16.77
N THR A 14 -3.66 -23.48 16.73
CA THR A 14 -2.43 -22.80 17.19
C THR A 14 -1.56 -22.45 16.00
N VAL A 15 -1.18 -21.17 15.86
CA VAL A 15 -0.21 -20.74 14.84
C VAL A 15 1.15 -20.56 15.48
N VAL A 16 2.12 -21.34 15.02
CA VAL A 16 3.48 -21.39 15.55
C VAL A 16 4.44 -20.73 14.59
N GLY A 17 5.11 -19.68 15.06
CA GLY A 17 6.24 -19.08 14.37
C GLY A 17 7.47 -19.99 14.43
N ILE A 18 8.11 -20.21 13.28
CA ILE A 18 9.32 -21.02 13.18
C ILE A 18 10.41 -20.28 12.40
N GLY A 19 11.61 -20.23 12.95
CA GLY A 19 12.79 -19.66 12.29
C GLY A 19 13.54 -20.68 11.44
N GLU A 20 14.66 -20.26 10.85
CA GLU A 20 15.58 -21.15 10.11
C GLU A 20 16.35 -22.13 11.03
N ASP A 21 16.35 -21.88 12.33
CA ASP A 21 16.82 -22.83 13.37
C ASP A 21 15.85 -24.00 13.60
N GLY A 22 14.70 -23.98 12.94
CA GLY A 22 13.72 -25.05 12.88
C GLY A 22 13.14 -25.45 14.23
N PHE A 23 12.81 -26.75 14.39
CA PHE A 23 12.23 -27.26 15.63
C PHE A 23 13.16 -27.06 16.85
N ALA A 24 14.47 -27.01 16.65
CA ALA A 24 15.44 -26.83 17.74
C ALA A 24 15.32 -25.42 18.37
N GLY A 25 15.00 -24.40 17.58
CA GLY A 25 14.82 -23.01 18.03
C GLY A 25 13.49 -22.73 18.73
N LEU A 26 12.51 -23.64 18.64
CA LEU A 26 11.20 -23.44 19.25
C LEU A 26 11.24 -23.46 20.76
N GLY A 27 10.54 -22.51 21.39
CA GLY A 27 10.28 -22.52 22.83
C GLY A 27 9.37 -23.68 23.28
N GLN A 28 9.36 -23.95 24.56
CA GLN A 28 8.58 -25.06 25.14
C GLN A 28 7.08 -25.01 24.78
N PRO A 29 6.37 -23.85 24.82
CA PRO A 29 4.95 -23.78 24.44
C PRO A 29 4.71 -24.19 22.97
N ALA A 30 5.54 -23.72 22.05
CA ALA A 30 5.44 -24.03 20.62
C ALA A 30 5.71 -25.52 20.33
N ARG A 31 6.73 -26.11 20.99
CA ARG A 31 7.01 -27.56 20.90
C ARG A 31 5.84 -28.39 21.42
N ARG A 32 5.23 -27.98 22.55
CA ARG A 32 4.08 -28.70 23.13
C ARG A 32 2.89 -28.63 22.17
N ALA A 33 2.56 -27.45 21.64
CA ALA A 33 1.47 -27.29 20.69
C ALA A 33 1.62 -28.20 19.45
N LEU A 34 2.86 -28.34 18.93
CA LEU A 34 3.14 -29.25 17.81
C LEU A 34 3.02 -30.73 18.18
N LEU A 35 3.38 -31.11 19.43
CA LEU A 35 3.29 -32.50 19.92
C LEU A 35 1.84 -32.91 20.18
N ASP A 36 1.00 -31.98 20.61
CA ASP A 36 -0.42 -32.17 20.94
C ASP A 36 -1.33 -32.08 19.71
N ALA A 37 -0.84 -31.52 18.59
CA ALA A 37 -1.59 -31.40 17.36
C ALA A 37 -1.87 -32.73 16.66
N GLN A 38 -3.08 -32.87 16.12
CA GLN A 38 -3.42 -34.00 15.23
C GLN A 38 -2.92 -33.73 13.80
N VAL A 39 -2.99 -32.49 13.37
CA VAL A 39 -2.58 -32.05 12.03
C VAL A 39 -1.70 -30.81 12.12
N VAL A 40 -0.62 -30.78 11.34
CA VAL A 40 0.26 -29.61 11.19
C VAL A 40 0.23 -29.15 9.74
N TYR A 41 -0.28 -27.94 9.52
CA TYR A 41 -0.23 -27.25 8.22
C TYR A 41 1.02 -26.38 8.11
N GLY A 42 1.56 -26.25 6.90
CA GLY A 42 2.69 -25.36 6.64
C GLY A 42 3.16 -25.41 5.20
N GLY A 43 4.06 -24.49 4.84
CA GLY A 43 4.81 -24.61 3.58
C GLY A 43 5.76 -25.83 3.63
N ALA A 44 6.08 -26.39 2.48
CA ALA A 44 6.95 -27.58 2.37
C ALA A 44 8.27 -27.43 3.16
N ARG A 45 8.90 -26.25 3.10
CA ARG A 45 10.12 -25.92 3.85
C ARG A 45 9.90 -26.05 5.37
N HIS A 46 8.81 -25.50 5.91
CA HIS A 46 8.52 -25.57 7.36
C HIS A 46 8.24 -27.00 7.82
N LEU A 47 7.48 -27.74 7.02
CA LEU A 47 7.18 -29.16 7.34
C LEU A 47 8.44 -30.03 7.34
N ALA A 48 9.42 -29.73 6.47
CA ALA A 48 10.71 -30.43 6.42
C ALA A 48 11.58 -30.17 7.66
N MET A 49 11.38 -29.05 8.38
CA MET A 49 12.09 -28.73 9.62
C MET A 49 11.60 -29.53 10.84
N LEU A 50 10.45 -30.21 10.71
CA LEU A 50 9.87 -30.97 11.80
C LEU A 50 10.57 -32.36 11.97
N PRO A 51 10.84 -32.81 13.22
CA PRO A 51 11.48 -34.08 13.45
C PRO A 51 10.62 -35.25 12.95
N PRO A 52 11.22 -36.30 12.34
CA PRO A 52 10.47 -37.45 11.81
C PRO A 52 9.54 -38.13 12.82
N ARG A 53 9.89 -38.10 14.12
CA ARG A 53 9.13 -38.69 15.23
C ARG A 53 7.83 -37.93 15.59
N LEU A 54 7.58 -36.76 15.01
CA LEU A 54 6.32 -36.04 15.24
C LEU A 54 5.15 -36.81 14.64
N ARG A 55 4.17 -37.19 15.49
CA ARG A 55 3.03 -38.06 15.10
C ARG A 55 1.94 -37.34 14.31
N ALA A 56 1.87 -36.01 14.39
CA ALA A 56 0.88 -35.21 13.69
C ALA A 56 0.93 -35.44 12.17
N GLN A 57 -0.22 -35.53 11.55
CA GLN A 57 -0.34 -35.53 10.08
C GLN A 57 0.21 -34.21 9.53
N ARG A 58 1.02 -34.26 8.48
CA ARG A 58 1.63 -33.07 7.85
C ARG A 58 0.89 -32.72 6.57
N GLU A 59 0.38 -31.49 6.49
CA GLU A 59 -0.38 -30.98 5.37
C GLU A 59 0.30 -29.75 4.78
N ALA A 60 0.71 -29.83 3.52
CA ALA A 60 1.22 -28.67 2.80
C ALA A 60 0.06 -27.78 2.31
N TRP A 61 0.32 -26.47 2.25
CA TRP A 61 -0.64 -25.57 1.64
C TRP A 61 -0.93 -25.95 0.19
N PRO A 62 -2.22 -25.89 -0.24
CA PRO A 62 -2.59 -26.14 -1.63
C PRO A 62 -2.02 -25.06 -2.55
N GLN A 63 -1.97 -25.38 -3.83
CA GLN A 63 -1.61 -24.45 -4.91
C GLN A 63 -2.79 -24.35 -5.90
N PRO A 64 -3.44 -23.20 -6.03
CA PRO A 64 -3.21 -21.92 -5.33
C PRO A 64 -3.49 -22.00 -3.83
N PHE A 65 -2.89 -21.07 -3.06
CA PHE A 65 -3.06 -21.01 -1.60
C PHE A 65 -4.53 -20.80 -1.21
N ASP A 66 -5.02 -21.67 -0.30
CA ASP A 66 -6.38 -21.62 0.22
C ASP A 66 -6.43 -22.10 1.68
N LEU A 67 -7.37 -21.59 2.45
CA LEU A 67 -7.60 -21.93 3.86
C LEU A 67 -8.77 -22.91 4.06
N ALA A 68 -9.56 -23.22 3.04
CA ALA A 68 -10.79 -24.02 3.17
C ALA A 68 -10.57 -25.38 3.86
N ALA A 69 -9.51 -26.11 3.46
CA ALA A 69 -9.18 -27.40 4.03
C ALA A 69 -8.77 -27.32 5.52
N LEU A 70 -8.10 -26.25 5.91
CA LEU A 70 -7.77 -25.94 7.31
C LEU A 70 -9.03 -25.64 8.11
N LEU A 71 -9.88 -24.74 7.61
CA LEU A 71 -11.11 -24.32 8.30
C LEU A 71 -12.13 -25.46 8.46
N ALA A 72 -12.14 -26.43 7.55
CA ALA A 72 -12.93 -27.65 7.67
C ALA A 72 -12.50 -28.55 8.85
N ARG A 73 -11.33 -28.32 9.45
CA ARG A 73 -10.83 -29.05 10.64
C ARG A 73 -11.25 -28.39 11.96
N ARG A 74 -12.11 -27.38 11.94
CA ARG A 74 -12.57 -26.67 13.14
C ARG A 74 -13.03 -27.65 14.23
N GLY A 75 -12.54 -27.44 15.47
CA GLY A 75 -12.82 -28.31 16.61
C GLY A 75 -11.83 -29.46 16.81
N THR A 76 -10.88 -29.68 15.90
CA THR A 76 -9.75 -30.60 16.12
C THR A 76 -8.47 -29.84 16.42
N PRO A 77 -7.57 -30.36 17.29
CA PRO A 77 -6.31 -29.69 17.56
C PRO A 77 -5.42 -29.60 16.31
N VAL A 78 -5.25 -28.40 15.77
CA VAL A 78 -4.44 -28.11 14.58
C VAL A 78 -3.35 -27.12 14.90
N CYS A 79 -2.14 -27.37 14.38
CA CYS A 79 -1.06 -26.38 14.32
C CYS A 79 -0.83 -25.87 12.91
N VAL A 80 -0.52 -24.59 12.79
CA VAL A 80 -0.06 -23.96 11.54
C VAL A 80 1.35 -23.43 11.76
N LEU A 81 2.27 -23.78 10.86
CA LEU A 81 3.63 -23.24 10.86
C LEU A 81 3.71 -22.01 9.97
N ALA A 82 4.29 -20.95 10.49
CA ALA A 82 4.55 -19.69 9.78
C ALA A 82 6.00 -19.23 9.98
N SER A 83 6.58 -18.54 9.00
CA SER A 83 7.93 -17.98 9.13
C SER A 83 7.99 -16.91 10.21
N GLY A 84 8.88 -17.03 11.17
CA GLY A 84 9.16 -16.03 12.21
C GLY A 84 7.90 -15.60 12.98
N ASP A 85 7.47 -14.35 12.80
CA ASP A 85 6.25 -13.85 13.42
C ASP A 85 5.04 -14.06 12.49
N PRO A 86 4.06 -14.91 12.88
CA PRO A 86 2.87 -15.17 12.08
C PRO A 86 2.01 -13.93 11.80
N MET A 87 2.12 -12.89 12.62
CA MET A 87 1.33 -11.67 12.49
C MET A 87 1.99 -10.63 11.58
N LEU A 88 3.29 -10.80 11.26
CA LEU A 88 4.03 -9.89 10.38
C LEU A 88 3.97 -10.38 8.92
N PHE A 89 3.04 -9.89 8.13
CA PHE A 89 2.78 -10.31 6.74
C PHE A 89 2.56 -11.82 6.57
N GLY A 90 2.22 -12.53 7.64
CA GLY A 90 2.12 -13.97 7.71
C GLY A 90 0.69 -14.49 7.71
N VAL A 91 0.56 -15.83 7.67
CA VAL A 91 -0.73 -16.53 7.65
C VAL A 91 -1.55 -16.31 8.93
N GLY A 92 -0.91 -16.00 10.06
CA GLY A 92 -1.60 -15.67 11.32
C GLY A 92 -2.50 -14.45 11.18
N ALA A 93 -2.01 -13.41 10.49
CA ALA A 93 -2.82 -12.22 10.23
C ALA A 93 -4.02 -12.49 9.30
N LEU A 94 -3.90 -13.44 8.36
CA LEU A 94 -5.01 -13.87 7.51
C LEU A 94 -6.06 -14.64 8.31
N LEU A 95 -5.62 -15.57 9.17
CA LEU A 95 -6.50 -16.37 10.03
C LEU A 95 -7.24 -15.52 11.06
N ALA A 96 -6.57 -14.52 11.64
CA ALA A 96 -7.18 -13.60 12.59
C ALA A 96 -8.30 -12.73 12.00
N ARG A 97 -8.37 -12.60 10.67
CA ARG A 97 -9.48 -11.93 9.99
C ARG A 97 -10.70 -12.83 9.77
N GLN A 98 -10.53 -14.14 9.84
CA GLN A 98 -11.57 -15.13 9.52
C GLN A 98 -12.09 -15.89 10.74
N LEU A 99 -11.31 -15.90 11.83
CA LEU A 99 -11.64 -16.65 13.03
C LEU A 99 -11.84 -15.72 14.23
N PRO A 100 -12.78 -16.05 15.13
CA PRO A 100 -12.88 -15.42 16.44
C PRO A 100 -11.58 -15.57 17.23
N ALA A 101 -11.24 -14.55 18.03
CA ALA A 101 -9.99 -14.52 18.78
C ALA A 101 -9.83 -15.69 19.78
N GLU A 102 -10.93 -16.21 20.31
CA GLU A 102 -10.96 -17.36 21.24
C GLU A 102 -10.63 -18.70 20.57
N GLU A 103 -10.71 -18.78 19.25
CA GLU A 103 -10.40 -19.99 18.49
C GLU A 103 -8.95 -20.08 18.02
N LEU A 104 -8.24 -18.97 18.10
CA LEU A 104 -6.88 -18.81 17.56
C LEU A 104 -5.89 -18.50 18.67
N TYR A 105 -4.82 -19.30 18.76
CA TYR A 105 -3.70 -19.05 19.64
C TYR A 105 -2.42 -18.86 18.82
N VAL A 106 -1.76 -17.72 18.93
CA VAL A 106 -0.56 -17.39 18.16
C VAL A 106 0.67 -17.40 19.05
N LEU A 107 1.67 -18.18 18.67
CA LEU A 107 2.99 -18.29 19.33
C LEU A 107 4.05 -17.73 18.38
N PRO A 108 4.40 -16.42 18.45
CA PRO A 108 5.36 -15.82 17.54
C PRO A 108 6.80 -16.29 17.86
N ALA A 109 7.63 -16.29 16.81
CA ALA A 109 9.09 -16.33 16.93
C ALA A 109 9.69 -15.00 16.40
N PRO A 110 10.97 -14.71 16.66
CA PRO A 110 11.61 -13.55 16.06
C PRO A 110 11.46 -13.54 14.53
N SER A 111 10.93 -12.44 13.98
CA SER A 111 10.80 -12.29 12.53
C SER A 111 12.17 -12.05 11.87
N SER A 112 12.29 -12.32 10.57
CA SER A 112 13.47 -11.94 9.81
C SER A 112 13.75 -10.42 9.89
N VAL A 113 12.71 -9.59 10.02
CA VAL A 113 12.83 -8.15 10.26
C VAL A 113 13.51 -7.86 11.59
N SER A 114 13.11 -8.53 12.67
CA SER A 114 13.74 -8.38 14.00
C SER A 114 15.21 -8.83 13.98
N LEU A 115 15.48 -9.96 13.31
CA LEU A 115 16.84 -10.47 13.18
C LEU A 115 17.75 -9.54 12.36
N ALA A 116 17.25 -9.05 11.21
CA ALA A 116 17.99 -8.11 10.37
C ALA A 116 18.26 -6.79 11.10
N ALA A 117 17.27 -6.24 11.80
CA ALA A 117 17.43 -5.04 12.62
C ALA A 117 18.53 -5.22 13.67
N ALA A 118 18.56 -6.38 14.35
CA ALA A 118 19.61 -6.72 15.31
C ALA A 118 21.00 -6.83 14.65
N ARG A 119 21.11 -7.45 13.44
CA ARG A 119 22.36 -7.53 12.67
C ARG A 119 22.86 -6.19 12.20
N MET A 120 21.93 -5.27 11.88
CA MET A 120 22.26 -3.89 11.43
C MET A 120 22.46 -2.92 12.60
N GLY A 121 22.09 -3.28 13.83
CA GLY A 121 22.07 -2.36 14.97
C GLY A 121 21.03 -1.24 14.82
N TRP A 122 19.90 -1.54 14.15
CA TRP A 122 18.83 -0.57 13.92
C TRP A 122 17.68 -0.76 14.88
N ALA A 123 17.18 0.34 15.44
CA ALA A 123 15.95 0.31 16.21
C ALA A 123 14.75 0.16 15.27
N LEU A 124 13.89 -0.84 15.53
CA LEU A 124 12.74 -1.15 14.65
C LEU A 124 11.79 0.03 14.43
N GLN A 125 11.59 0.87 15.44
CA GLN A 125 10.74 2.07 15.33
C GLN A 125 11.29 3.14 14.37
N GLN A 126 12.56 3.04 13.96
CA GLN A 126 13.22 3.95 13.02
C GLN A 126 13.33 3.37 11.61
N VAL A 127 12.78 2.21 11.38
CA VAL A 127 12.90 1.46 10.14
C VAL A 127 11.53 1.26 9.50
N LYS A 128 11.43 1.45 8.19
CA LYS A 128 10.23 1.08 7.44
C LYS A 128 10.36 -0.35 6.92
N THR A 129 9.42 -1.21 7.29
CA THR A 129 9.33 -2.57 6.74
C THR A 129 8.41 -2.60 5.54
N VAL A 130 8.86 -3.23 4.45
CA VAL A 130 8.09 -3.45 3.22
C VAL A 130 8.21 -4.91 2.81
N SER A 131 7.10 -5.51 2.38
CA SER A 131 7.11 -6.86 1.82
C SER A 131 6.88 -6.80 0.31
N LEU A 132 7.74 -7.49 -0.45
CA LEU A 132 7.58 -7.73 -1.89
C LEU A 132 6.87 -9.05 -2.18
N VAL A 133 6.62 -9.88 -1.17
CA VAL A 133 5.91 -11.15 -1.35
C VAL A 133 4.48 -10.88 -1.80
N GLY A 134 4.18 -11.21 -3.06
CA GLY A 134 2.90 -10.95 -3.69
C GLY A 134 2.55 -9.46 -3.87
N ARG A 135 3.56 -8.57 -3.85
CA ARG A 135 3.38 -7.12 -3.99
C ARG A 135 4.35 -6.54 -5.01
N PRO A 136 3.90 -5.53 -5.80
CA PRO A 136 4.76 -4.89 -6.79
C PRO A 136 5.92 -4.11 -6.15
N LEU A 137 7.11 -4.22 -6.73
CA LEU A 137 8.31 -3.48 -6.34
C LEU A 137 8.08 -1.96 -6.31
N ALA A 138 7.25 -1.46 -7.21
CA ALA A 138 6.90 -0.03 -7.34
C ALA A 138 6.34 0.58 -6.04
N ALA A 139 5.74 -0.21 -5.15
CA ALA A 139 5.25 0.27 -3.84
C ALA A 139 6.37 0.89 -2.97
N LEU A 140 7.64 0.51 -3.19
CA LEU A 140 8.79 1.12 -2.51
C LEU A 140 8.96 2.62 -2.82
N ASN A 141 8.41 3.10 -3.94
CA ASN A 141 8.51 4.51 -4.32
C ASN A 141 7.85 5.49 -3.32
N THR A 142 6.99 5.02 -2.44
CA THR A 142 6.40 5.84 -1.37
C THR A 142 7.31 6.00 -0.15
N VAL A 143 8.28 5.10 0.04
CA VAL A 143 9.11 5.04 1.26
C VAL A 143 10.58 5.38 1.00
N VAL A 144 10.99 5.46 -0.26
CA VAL A 144 12.35 5.84 -0.65
C VAL A 144 12.53 7.35 -0.53
N HIS A 145 13.32 7.79 0.43
CA HIS A 145 13.74 9.18 0.62
C HIS A 145 15.16 9.20 1.24
N ASP A 146 15.83 10.33 1.15
CA ASP A 146 17.20 10.45 1.70
C ASP A 146 17.21 10.20 3.21
N GLY A 147 18.15 9.37 3.66
CA GLY A 147 18.27 8.93 5.03
C GLY A 147 17.27 7.84 5.47
N ALA A 148 16.37 7.37 4.61
CA ALA A 148 15.44 6.28 4.96
C ALA A 148 16.22 4.98 5.22
N ARG A 149 15.78 4.24 6.27
CA ARG A 149 16.19 2.87 6.54
C ARG A 149 15.04 1.93 6.27
N LEU A 150 15.26 1.00 5.35
CA LEU A 150 14.24 0.06 4.93
C LEU A 150 14.67 -1.36 5.25
N LEU A 151 13.73 -2.21 5.68
CA LEU A 151 13.86 -3.65 5.71
C LEU A 151 12.85 -4.23 4.73
N VAL A 152 13.34 -4.84 3.66
CA VAL A 152 12.54 -5.31 2.54
C VAL A 152 12.54 -6.83 2.53
N LEU A 153 11.35 -7.43 2.76
CA LEU A 153 11.13 -8.85 2.60
C LEU A 153 11.07 -9.17 1.11
N SER A 154 12.05 -9.89 0.60
CA SER A 154 12.19 -10.22 -0.82
C SER A 154 11.14 -11.21 -1.29
N ALA A 155 10.74 -11.10 -2.55
CA ALA A 155 9.91 -12.11 -3.21
C ALA A 155 10.72 -13.34 -3.61
N ASP A 156 11.98 -13.12 -4.03
CA ASP A 156 12.89 -14.13 -4.60
C ASP A 156 14.34 -13.65 -4.56
N GLY A 157 15.22 -14.40 -5.23
CA GLY A 157 16.65 -14.07 -5.36
C GLY A 157 16.97 -12.90 -6.28
N ASP A 158 16.04 -12.49 -7.14
CA ASP A 158 16.22 -11.37 -8.08
C ASP A 158 15.84 -10.01 -7.45
N SER A 159 15.12 -10.05 -6.34
CA SER A 159 14.64 -8.86 -5.63
C SER A 159 15.73 -7.83 -5.30
N PRO A 160 16.97 -8.20 -4.88
CA PRO A 160 18.03 -7.23 -4.63
C PRO A 160 18.48 -6.47 -5.88
N ALA A 161 18.60 -7.16 -7.02
CA ALA A 161 18.98 -6.52 -8.30
C ALA A 161 17.86 -5.59 -8.81
N ALA A 162 16.62 -6.03 -8.71
CA ALA A 162 15.45 -5.21 -9.09
C ALA A 162 15.33 -3.95 -8.21
N LEU A 163 15.57 -4.07 -6.90
CA LEU A 163 15.59 -2.94 -5.98
C LEU A 163 16.73 -1.97 -6.27
N SER A 164 17.93 -2.49 -6.58
CA SER A 164 19.07 -1.69 -7.00
C SER A 164 18.72 -0.85 -8.24
N ALA A 165 18.12 -1.47 -9.28
CA ALA A 165 17.71 -0.78 -10.48
C ALA A 165 16.66 0.32 -10.20
N LEU A 166 15.69 0.06 -9.32
CA LEU A 166 14.71 1.06 -8.89
C LEU A 166 15.39 2.25 -8.19
N LEU A 167 16.32 2.00 -7.27
CA LEU A 167 17.06 3.04 -6.56
C LEU A 167 17.88 3.90 -7.52
N MET A 168 18.58 3.28 -8.46
CA MET A 168 19.33 4.01 -9.50
C MET A 168 18.43 4.89 -10.35
N ALA A 169 17.29 4.36 -10.84
CA ALA A 169 16.33 5.11 -11.64
C ALA A 169 15.73 6.32 -10.90
N ARG A 170 15.77 6.30 -9.56
CA ARG A 170 15.25 7.35 -8.68
C ARG A 170 16.32 8.35 -8.20
N GLY A 171 17.60 8.20 -8.61
CA GLY A 171 18.70 9.03 -8.12
C GLY A 171 19.19 8.64 -6.71
N TYR A 172 19.04 7.39 -6.35
CA TYR A 172 19.48 6.81 -5.07
C TYR A 172 20.59 5.77 -5.27
N GLY A 173 21.39 5.87 -6.32
CA GLY A 173 22.47 4.93 -6.63
C GLY A 173 23.50 4.78 -5.52
N ALA A 174 23.73 5.83 -4.73
CA ALA A 174 24.65 5.82 -3.58
C ALA A 174 24.13 5.02 -2.37
N SER A 175 22.89 4.52 -2.39
CA SER A 175 22.30 3.74 -1.30
C SER A 175 23.09 2.46 -1.03
N ARG A 176 23.19 2.10 0.25
CA ARG A 176 23.81 0.85 0.69
C ARG A 176 22.75 -0.22 0.81
N LEU A 177 23.02 -1.40 0.26
CA LEU A 177 22.20 -2.59 0.38
C LEU A 177 22.99 -3.65 1.16
N THR A 178 22.33 -4.24 2.16
CA THR A 178 22.82 -5.43 2.86
C THR A 178 21.78 -6.52 2.71
N VAL A 179 22.11 -7.60 2.02
CA VAL A 179 21.23 -8.76 1.85
C VAL A 179 21.60 -9.80 2.89
N PHE A 180 20.60 -10.27 3.61
CA PHE A 180 20.71 -11.38 4.55
C PHE A 180 19.97 -12.59 4.00
N GLU A 181 20.68 -13.67 3.77
CA GLU A 181 20.12 -14.96 3.39
C GLU A 181 19.97 -15.84 4.61
N HIS A 182 18.93 -16.66 4.66
CA HIS A 182 18.69 -17.70 5.68
C HIS A 182 18.88 -17.22 7.12
N LEU A 183 18.41 -15.99 7.42
CA LEU A 183 18.58 -15.35 8.74
C LEU A 183 18.17 -16.26 9.91
N GLY A 184 19.06 -16.39 10.89
CA GLY A 184 18.86 -17.21 12.09
C GLY A 184 19.16 -18.71 11.90
N GLY A 185 19.52 -19.14 10.68
CA GLY A 185 19.84 -20.53 10.37
C GLY A 185 21.35 -20.81 10.23
N ALA A 186 21.68 -22.09 10.05
CA ALA A 186 23.06 -22.53 9.84
C ALA A 186 23.69 -22.02 8.53
N HIS A 187 22.86 -21.60 7.58
CA HIS A 187 23.27 -21.07 6.28
C HIS A 187 23.12 -19.54 6.21
N GLU A 188 23.04 -18.85 7.35
CA GLU A 188 22.98 -17.39 7.40
C GLU A 188 24.19 -16.79 6.67
N ARG A 189 23.94 -15.94 5.68
CA ARG A 189 24.96 -15.24 4.89
C ARG A 189 24.60 -13.78 4.75
N ARG A 190 25.60 -12.90 4.78
CA ARG A 190 25.49 -11.47 4.57
C ARG A 190 26.22 -11.04 3.29
N ILE A 191 25.58 -10.24 2.46
CA ILE A 191 26.15 -9.66 1.25
C ILE A 191 25.94 -8.15 1.30
N ASP A 192 27.01 -7.38 1.25
CA ASP A 192 26.98 -5.91 1.27
C ASP A 192 27.30 -5.37 -0.12
N GLY A 193 26.63 -4.28 -0.52
CA GLY A 193 26.87 -3.60 -1.78
C GLY A 193 26.24 -2.20 -1.83
N ARG A 194 26.40 -1.54 -2.98
CA ARG A 194 25.73 -0.28 -3.30
C ARG A 194 24.76 -0.49 -4.46
N ALA A 195 23.73 0.36 -4.55
CA ALA A 195 22.78 0.26 -5.64
C ALA A 195 23.43 0.50 -7.02
N ASP A 196 24.35 1.45 -7.14
CA ASP A 196 25.08 1.78 -8.38
C ASP A 196 26.17 0.75 -8.79
N GLY A 197 26.40 -0.25 -7.97
CA GLY A 197 27.40 -1.29 -8.19
C GLY A 197 26.98 -2.60 -7.55
N TRP A 198 25.67 -2.91 -7.54
CA TRP A 198 25.21 -4.17 -6.98
C TRP A 198 25.87 -5.36 -7.69
N PRO A 199 26.55 -6.25 -6.96
CA PRO A 199 27.32 -7.32 -7.57
C PRO A 199 26.39 -8.28 -8.34
N ALA A 200 26.83 -8.66 -9.53
CA ALA A 200 26.24 -9.78 -10.25
C ALA A 200 26.48 -11.07 -9.47
N GLY A 201 25.43 -11.82 -9.16
CA GLY A 201 25.56 -13.09 -8.45
C GLY A 201 24.20 -13.63 -8.02
N THR A 202 24.17 -14.92 -7.72
CA THR A 202 22.96 -15.58 -7.26
C THR A 202 22.75 -15.31 -5.78
N VAL A 203 21.60 -14.75 -5.45
CA VAL A 203 21.13 -14.56 -4.07
C VAL A 203 20.11 -15.66 -3.78
N ALA A 204 20.15 -16.24 -2.57
CA ALA A 204 19.15 -17.23 -2.17
C ALA A 204 17.75 -16.62 -2.20
N ALA A 205 16.76 -17.42 -2.63
CA ALA A 205 15.36 -16.94 -2.68
C ALA A 205 14.84 -16.50 -1.30
N LEU A 206 15.29 -17.17 -0.24
CA LEU A 206 14.97 -16.78 1.13
C LEU A 206 15.96 -15.71 1.61
N ASN A 207 15.61 -14.45 1.37
CA ASN A 207 16.44 -13.33 1.78
C ASN A 207 15.62 -12.13 2.25
N LEU A 208 16.31 -11.19 2.93
CA LEU A 208 15.81 -9.89 3.34
C LEU A 208 16.88 -8.85 2.99
N ILE A 209 16.45 -7.68 2.51
CA ILE A 209 17.32 -6.59 2.13
C ILE A 209 17.19 -5.45 3.13
N ALA A 210 18.29 -5.07 3.79
CA ALA A 210 18.39 -3.83 4.53
C ALA A 210 18.93 -2.75 3.61
N VAL A 211 18.27 -1.59 3.57
CA VAL A 211 18.65 -0.44 2.72
C VAL A 211 18.86 0.80 3.55
N GLU A 212 20.00 1.47 3.38
CA GLU A 212 20.22 2.85 3.78
C GLU A 212 20.11 3.73 2.53
N CYS A 213 19.00 4.42 2.39
CA CYS A 213 18.76 5.28 1.23
C CYS A 213 19.65 6.53 1.27
N ARG A 214 20.35 6.79 0.17
CA ARG A 214 21.18 7.96 -0.03
C ARG A 214 20.90 8.58 -1.38
N ALA A 215 20.34 9.80 -1.35
CA ALA A 215 20.09 10.58 -2.54
C ALA A 215 21.40 11.05 -3.17
N ASP A 216 21.45 11.09 -4.49
CA ASP A 216 22.43 11.85 -5.27
C ASP A 216 21.83 13.21 -5.69
N GLY A 217 22.61 14.01 -6.42
CA GLY A 217 22.16 15.34 -6.86
C GLY A 217 21.03 15.33 -7.88
N GLN A 218 20.59 14.16 -8.36
CA GLN A 218 19.52 13.99 -9.34
C GLN A 218 18.21 13.46 -8.71
N ALA A 219 18.25 13.12 -7.43
CA ALA A 219 17.10 12.54 -6.75
C ALA A 219 15.92 13.53 -6.64
N VAL A 220 14.78 13.16 -7.20
CA VAL A 220 13.55 13.95 -7.07
C VAL A 220 12.91 13.67 -5.72
N ARG A 221 12.68 14.73 -4.95
CA ARG A 221 11.98 14.62 -3.67
C ARG A 221 10.48 14.45 -3.89
N LEU A 222 9.94 13.32 -3.45
CA LEU A 222 8.52 12.96 -3.56
C LEU A 222 7.90 12.80 -2.16
N PRO A 223 7.52 13.88 -1.46
CA PRO A 223 6.93 13.82 -0.13
C PRO A 223 5.57 13.08 -0.16
N LEU A 224 5.12 12.62 1.02
CA LEU A 224 3.77 12.07 1.18
C LEU A 224 2.72 13.17 1.38
N THR A 225 3.16 14.37 1.77
CA THR A 225 2.28 15.53 1.85
C THR A 225 1.75 15.85 0.46
N PRO A 226 0.44 16.09 0.28
CA PRO A 226 -0.15 16.48 -1.00
C PRO A 226 0.52 17.68 -1.66
N GLY A 227 0.57 17.67 -2.98
CA GLY A 227 1.22 18.69 -3.80
C GLY A 227 2.60 18.25 -4.30
N LEU A 228 2.69 17.07 -4.90
CA LEU A 228 3.89 16.66 -5.64
C LEU A 228 4.20 17.64 -6.78
N PRO A 229 5.47 17.80 -7.19
CA PRO A 229 5.82 18.59 -8.38
C PRO A 229 5.04 18.10 -9.61
N ASP A 230 4.62 19.03 -10.47
CA ASP A 230 3.86 18.68 -11.69
C ASP A 230 4.70 17.82 -12.65
N GLU A 231 6.01 18.00 -12.63
CA GLU A 231 7.00 17.24 -13.41
C GLU A 231 7.12 15.77 -12.97
N ALA A 232 6.60 15.44 -11.80
CA ALA A 232 6.55 14.04 -11.34
C ALA A 232 5.52 13.20 -12.11
N TYR A 233 4.64 13.84 -12.88
CA TYR A 233 3.58 13.19 -13.63
C TYR A 233 3.82 13.24 -15.13
N ARG A 234 3.63 12.13 -15.83
CA ARG A 234 3.35 12.15 -17.27
C ARG A 234 1.94 12.69 -17.49
N ASN A 235 1.79 13.69 -18.35
CA ASN A 235 0.51 14.33 -18.64
C ASN A 235 0.56 15.01 -20.03
N ASP A 236 -0.61 15.42 -20.53
CA ASP A 236 -0.82 16.14 -21.80
C ASP A 236 -1.00 17.66 -21.60
N GLY A 237 -0.58 18.19 -20.47
CA GLY A 237 -0.82 19.58 -20.07
C GLY A 237 -2.13 19.79 -19.31
N GLN A 238 -3.01 18.80 -19.26
CA GLN A 238 -4.24 18.83 -18.47
C GLN A 238 -4.07 18.11 -17.14
N LEU A 239 -3.35 18.75 -16.24
CA LEU A 239 -3.08 18.28 -14.89
C LEU A 239 -3.67 19.28 -13.89
N THR A 240 -4.33 18.81 -12.85
CA THR A 240 -4.61 19.66 -11.69
C THR A 240 -3.28 20.13 -11.11
N ARG A 241 -3.00 21.43 -11.18
CA ARG A 241 -1.72 22.00 -10.75
C ARG A 241 -1.44 21.73 -9.28
N ARG A 242 -0.16 21.69 -8.91
CA ARG A 242 0.36 21.33 -7.59
C ARG A 242 -0.45 21.92 -6.44
N ASP A 243 -0.62 23.24 -6.41
CA ASP A 243 -1.27 23.94 -5.29
C ASP A 243 -2.77 23.63 -5.25
N MET A 244 -3.44 23.58 -6.41
CA MET A 244 -4.84 23.16 -6.49
C MET A 244 -5.03 21.69 -6.09
N ARG A 245 -4.07 20.82 -6.41
CA ARG A 245 -4.06 19.42 -5.96
C ARG A 245 -4.00 19.33 -4.45
N ALA A 246 -3.11 20.09 -3.82
CA ALA A 246 -2.98 20.15 -2.37
C ALA A 246 -4.26 20.66 -1.70
N ILE A 247 -4.86 21.75 -2.23
CA ILE A 247 -6.14 22.28 -1.73
C ILE A 247 -7.26 21.25 -1.90
N THR A 248 -7.37 20.62 -3.07
CA THR A 248 -8.38 19.59 -3.36
C THR A 248 -8.28 18.40 -2.40
N LEU A 249 -7.06 17.90 -2.17
CA LEU A 249 -6.83 16.79 -1.25
C LEU A 249 -7.09 17.18 0.21
N ALA A 250 -6.79 18.40 0.62
CA ALA A 250 -7.14 18.90 1.94
C ALA A 250 -8.68 18.93 2.14
N ARG A 251 -9.46 19.25 1.09
CA ARG A 251 -10.93 19.19 1.13
C ARG A 251 -11.48 17.76 1.09
N LEU A 252 -10.83 16.89 0.35
CA LEU A 252 -11.16 15.45 0.33
C LEU A 252 -10.83 14.76 1.66
N ALA A 253 -9.86 15.29 2.43
CA ALA A 253 -9.48 14.85 3.77
C ALA A 253 -9.33 13.31 3.89
N PRO A 254 -8.38 12.67 3.19
CA PRO A 254 -8.22 11.22 3.17
C PRO A 254 -8.02 10.64 4.57
N ALA A 255 -8.71 9.52 4.85
CA ALA A 255 -8.54 8.73 6.06
C ALA A 255 -8.20 7.27 5.73
N PRO A 256 -7.47 6.57 6.62
CA PRO A 256 -7.09 5.17 6.41
C PRO A 256 -8.28 4.26 6.11
N GLY A 257 -8.16 3.43 5.07
CA GLY A 257 -9.18 2.46 4.67
C GLY A 257 -10.24 3.01 3.71
N GLU A 258 -10.30 4.33 3.49
CA GLU A 258 -11.30 4.93 2.62
C GLU A 258 -11.02 4.71 1.12
N LEU A 259 -12.11 4.63 0.35
CA LEU A 259 -12.12 4.53 -1.11
C LEU A 259 -12.50 5.86 -1.76
N LEU A 260 -11.64 6.37 -2.64
CA LEU A 260 -11.90 7.51 -3.52
C LEU A 260 -12.36 7.04 -4.90
N TRP A 261 -13.39 7.70 -5.46
CA TRP A 261 -13.59 7.75 -6.91
C TRP A 261 -12.98 9.03 -7.47
N ASP A 262 -12.02 8.90 -8.39
CA ASP A 262 -11.40 10.01 -9.14
C ASP A 262 -12.02 10.02 -10.53
N VAL A 263 -13.06 10.87 -10.72
CA VAL A 263 -13.88 10.92 -11.92
C VAL A 263 -13.35 11.97 -12.91
N GLY A 264 -13.01 11.52 -14.13
CA GLY A 264 -12.26 12.32 -15.08
C GLY A 264 -10.82 12.50 -14.61
N ALA A 265 -10.17 11.39 -14.27
CA ALA A 265 -8.91 11.36 -13.53
C ALA A 265 -7.72 11.99 -14.28
N GLY A 266 -7.79 12.13 -15.62
CA GLY A 266 -6.71 12.69 -16.42
C GLY A 266 -5.43 11.86 -16.29
N SER A 267 -4.40 12.42 -15.67
CA SER A 267 -3.13 11.73 -15.36
C SER A 267 -3.18 10.91 -14.07
N GLY A 268 -4.32 10.86 -13.37
CA GLY A 268 -4.50 10.14 -12.11
C GLY A 268 -3.97 10.86 -10.87
N SER A 269 -3.65 12.14 -10.97
CA SER A 269 -2.88 12.84 -9.96
C SER A 269 -3.58 12.93 -8.58
N ILE A 270 -4.90 13.11 -8.55
CA ILE A 270 -5.66 13.16 -7.29
C ILE A 270 -5.75 11.78 -6.65
N GLY A 271 -6.14 10.75 -7.42
CA GLY A 271 -6.21 9.37 -6.92
C GLY A 271 -4.86 8.86 -6.43
N ILE A 272 -3.77 9.19 -7.13
CA ILE A 272 -2.40 8.82 -6.75
C ILE A 272 -2.02 9.49 -5.42
N GLU A 273 -2.16 10.80 -5.29
CA GLU A 273 -1.80 11.50 -4.06
C GLU A 273 -2.72 11.14 -2.90
N TRP A 274 -4.01 10.86 -3.14
CA TRP A 274 -4.90 10.27 -2.14
C TRP A 274 -4.34 8.98 -1.55
N MET A 275 -3.95 8.02 -2.40
CA MET A 275 -3.40 6.74 -1.96
C MET A 275 -2.02 6.88 -1.30
N ARG A 276 -1.27 7.92 -1.64
CA ARG A 276 0.04 8.20 -1.03
C ARG A 276 -0.07 8.73 0.40
N THR A 277 -1.22 9.27 0.81
CA THR A 277 -1.39 9.77 2.19
C THR A 277 -1.34 8.65 3.23
N HIS A 278 -1.88 7.46 2.88
CA HIS A 278 -1.87 6.31 3.77
C HIS A 278 -1.92 5.00 2.97
N PRO A 279 -1.19 3.94 3.38
CA PRO A 279 -1.13 2.66 2.64
C PRO A 279 -2.48 1.93 2.54
N ASP A 280 -3.43 2.20 3.42
CA ASP A 280 -4.77 1.61 3.38
C ASP A 280 -5.77 2.41 2.54
N CYS A 281 -5.41 3.63 2.08
CA CYS A 281 -6.24 4.39 1.17
C CYS A 281 -6.31 3.70 -0.19
N ARG A 282 -7.51 3.64 -0.76
CA ARG A 282 -7.79 3.04 -2.07
C ARG A 282 -8.37 4.09 -3.01
N ALA A 283 -8.16 3.94 -4.31
CA ALA A 283 -8.77 4.80 -5.30
C ALA A 283 -9.13 4.02 -6.57
N ILE A 284 -10.22 4.45 -7.20
CA ILE A 284 -10.64 4.04 -8.53
C ILE A 284 -10.58 5.30 -9.41
N ALA A 285 -9.69 5.30 -10.39
CA ALA A 285 -9.56 6.35 -11.40
C ALA A 285 -10.45 6.01 -12.60
N ILE A 286 -11.35 6.88 -12.95
CA ILE A 286 -12.26 6.73 -14.09
C ILE A 286 -11.83 7.70 -15.19
N GLU A 287 -11.38 7.19 -16.33
CA GLU A 287 -10.87 7.99 -17.44
C GLU A 287 -11.30 7.40 -18.79
N SER A 288 -11.78 8.26 -19.67
CA SER A 288 -12.27 7.83 -20.99
C SER A 288 -11.21 7.89 -22.11
N HIS A 289 -10.15 8.67 -21.92
CA HIS A 289 -9.15 8.95 -22.95
C HIS A 289 -8.01 7.92 -22.91
N PRO A 290 -7.78 7.11 -23.95
CA PRO A 290 -6.77 6.03 -23.92
C PRO A 290 -5.34 6.50 -23.59
N GLU A 291 -4.93 7.67 -24.12
CA GLU A 291 -3.61 8.23 -23.82
C GLU A 291 -3.47 8.58 -22.34
N ARG A 292 -4.51 9.16 -21.72
CA ARG A 292 -4.51 9.50 -20.30
C ARG A 292 -4.56 8.26 -19.42
N GLN A 293 -5.24 7.21 -19.84
CA GLN A 293 -5.18 5.91 -19.19
C GLN A 293 -3.75 5.39 -19.14
N ALA A 294 -2.98 5.53 -20.23
CA ALA A 294 -1.56 5.17 -20.25
C ALA A 294 -0.72 6.03 -19.30
N PHE A 295 -1.03 7.32 -19.14
CA PHE A 295 -0.40 8.15 -18.11
C PHE A 295 -0.71 7.66 -16.71
N ILE A 296 -1.97 7.30 -16.40
CA ILE A 296 -2.35 6.76 -15.09
C ILE A 296 -1.55 5.49 -14.79
N GLU A 297 -1.47 4.57 -15.75
CA GLU A 297 -0.71 3.31 -15.60
C GLU A 297 0.77 3.58 -15.27
N TYR A 298 1.40 4.50 -15.99
CA TYR A 298 2.79 4.88 -15.71
C TYR A 298 2.92 5.56 -14.35
N ASN A 299 2.10 6.59 -14.07
CA ASN A 299 2.21 7.42 -12.89
C ASN A 299 1.95 6.65 -11.59
N ARG A 300 0.95 5.74 -11.58
CA ARG A 300 0.65 4.93 -10.39
C ARG A 300 1.84 4.05 -9.99
N ALA A 301 2.57 3.50 -10.96
CA ALA A 301 3.78 2.73 -10.71
C ALA A 301 4.95 3.63 -10.29
N ALA A 302 5.23 4.70 -11.05
CA ALA A 302 6.34 5.62 -10.78
C ALA A 302 6.21 6.31 -9.42
N LEU A 303 4.98 6.59 -8.98
CA LEU A 303 4.68 7.30 -7.73
C LEU A 303 4.31 6.37 -6.55
N GLY A 304 4.41 5.04 -6.74
CA GLY A 304 4.38 4.08 -5.65
C GLY A 304 3.00 3.63 -5.17
N VAL A 305 1.97 3.78 -6.00
CA VAL A 305 0.62 3.29 -5.73
C VAL A 305 0.10 2.36 -6.85
N PRO A 306 0.83 1.26 -7.15
CA PRO A 306 0.52 0.40 -8.29
C PRO A 306 -0.84 -0.29 -8.19
N THR A 307 -1.47 -0.28 -7.02
CA THR A 307 -2.79 -0.87 -6.76
C THR A 307 -3.95 0.07 -7.06
N LEU A 308 -3.70 1.33 -7.48
CA LEU A 308 -4.75 2.22 -7.97
C LEU A 308 -5.50 1.52 -9.11
N GLN A 309 -6.81 1.39 -8.98
CA GLN A 309 -7.65 0.76 -10.00
C GLN A 309 -7.97 1.75 -11.11
N LEU A 310 -7.77 1.36 -12.38
CA LEU A 310 -8.17 2.13 -13.54
C LEU A 310 -9.43 1.52 -14.16
N VAL A 311 -10.44 2.36 -14.37
CA VAL A 311 -11.68 2.03 -15.10
C VAL A 311 -11.71 2.85 -16.38
N ALA A 312 -11.53 2.17 -17.52
CA ALA A 312 -11.62 2.77 -18.84
C ALA A 312 -13.08 3.04 -19.21
N GLY A 313 -13.46 4.30 -19.37
CA GLY A 313 -14.83 4.66 -19.76
C GLY A 313 -15.24 6.04 -19.30
N ARG A 314 -16.41 6.45 -19.76
CA ARG A 314 -16.99 7.77 -19.49
C ARG A 314 -18.04 7.66 -18.37
N ALA A 315 -17.93 8.54 -17.37
CA ALA A 315 -19.01 8.74 -16.39
C ALA A 315 -20.25 9.40 -17.06
N PRO A 316 -21.49 9.08 -16.62
CA PRO A 316 -21.80 8.24 -15.46
C PRO A 316 -21.82 6.73 -15.76
N ALA A 317 -21.83 6.29 -17.02
CA ALA A 317 -21.97 4.88 -17.38
C ALA A 317 -20.87 3.98 -16.76
N ALA A 318 -19.61 4.45 -16.75
CA ALA A 318 -18.48 3.73 -16.20
C ALA A 318 -18.50 3.60 -14.66
N LEU A 319 -19.43 4.26 -13.96
CA LEU A 319 -19.60 4.16 -12.50
C LEU A 319 -20.46 2.97 -12.09
N ALA A 320 -21.11 2.29 -13.04
CA ALA A 320 -21.99 1.16 -12.76
C ALA A 320 -21.20 -0.02 -12.19
N GLY A 321 -21.72 -0.65 -11.13
CA GLY A 321 -21.11 -1.84 -10.51
C GLY A 321 -19.86 -1.58 -9.67
N LEU A 322 -19.35 -0.36 -9.58
CA LEU A 322 -18.21 -0.05 -8.73
C LEU A 322 -18.57 -0.12 -7.25
N GLU A 323 -17.59 -0.43 -6.41
CA GLU A 323 -17.71 -0.39 -4.94
C GLU A 323 -18.12 1.03 -4.48
N THR A 324 -19.01 1.12 -3.49
CA THR A 324 -19.48 2.40 -2.94
C THR A 324 -18.34 3.22 -2.34
N PRO A 325 -18.11 4.48 -2.79
CA PRO A 325 -17.00 5.28 -2.34
C PRO A 325 -17.27 6.03 -1.04
N ASP A 326 -16.21 6.30 -0.29
CA ASP A 326 -16.18 7.17 0.89
C ASP A 326 -16.03 8.64 0.49
N ALA A 327 -15.32 8.89 -0.60
CA ALA A 327 -15.09 10.21 -1.17
C ALA A 327 -15.17 10.15 -2.71
N ILE A 328 -15.60 11.25 -3.32
CA ILE A 328 -15.60 11.39 -4.77
C ILE A 328 -14.95 12.72 -5.13
N PHE A 329 -14.01 12.66 -6.08
CA PHE A 329 -13.50 13.83 -6.77
C PHE A 329 -13.99 13.85 -8.21
N ILE A 330 -14.49 15.01 -8.67
CA ILE A 330 -14.85 15.23 -10.07
C ILE A 330 -13.90 16.29 -10.64
N GLY A 331 -12.88 15.82 -11.38
CA GLY A 331 -11.88 16.66 -12.05
C GLY A 331 -12.23 16.99 -13.49
N GLY A 332 -13.06 16.17 -14.12
CA GLY A 332 -13.53 16.35 -15.49
C GLY A 332 -14.95 15.82 -15.69
N GLY A 333 -15.66 16.39 -16.66
CA GLY A 333 -17.01 15.94 -17.00
C GLY A 333 -18.13 16.44 -16.07
N VAL A 334 -17.88 17.42 -15.22
CA VAL A 334 -18.90 17.98 -14.31
C VAL A 334 -20.14 18.52 -15.04
N THR A 335 -19.96 18.94 -16.30
CA THR A 335 -21.03 19.43 -17.17
C THR A 335 -21.79 18.32 -17.90
N TRP A 336 -21.35 17.06 -17.80
CA TRP A 336 -22.04 15.96 -18.47
C TRP A 336 -23.29 15.57 -17.69
N PRO A 337 -24.44 15.39 -18.41
CA PRO A 337 -25.69 15.04 -17.76
C PRO A 337 -25.58 13.80 -16.90
N GLY A 338 -26.08 13.87 -15.68
CA GLY A 338 -26.18 12.76 -14.74
C GLY A 338 -24.89 12.41 -13.98
N VAL A 339 -23.74 13.06 -14.25
CA VAL A 339 -22.48 12.75 -13.54
C VAL A 339 -22.61 13.11 -12.06
N LEU A 340 -22.98 14.36 -11.73
CA LEU A 340 -23.12 14.80 -10.34
C LEU A 340 -24.20 13.98 -9.60
N ASP A 341 -25.37 13.76 -10.22
CA ASP A 341 -26.48 13.04 -9.60
C ASP A 341 -26.10 11.57 -9.31
N THR A 342 -25.43 10.91 -10.28
CA THR A 342 -24.96 9.55 -10.10
C THR A 342 -23.89 9.46 -9.01
N CYS A 343 -22.92 10.37 -9.02
CA CYS A 343 -21.88 10.45 -7.99
C CYS A 343 -22.50 10.65 -6.60
N TRP A 344 -23.43 11.60 -6.48
CA TRP A 344 -24.13 11.87 -5.22
C TRP A 344 -24.92 10.67 -4.72
N THR A 345 -25.67 10.00 -5.59
CA THR A 345 -26.47 8.83 -5.25
C THR A 345 -25.59 7.69 -4.76
N ARG A 346 -24.45 7.47 -5.41
CA ARG A 346 -23.52 6.36 -5.11
C ARG A 346 -22.61 6.63 -3.92
N LEU A 347 -22.41 7.90 -3.55
CA LEU A 347 -21.61 8.29 -2.39
C LEU A 347 -22.28 7.75 -1.12
N ARG A 348 -21.51 7.13 -0.21
CA ARG A 348 -22.05 6.68 1.08
C ARG A 348 -22.56 7.84 1.94
N GLU A 349 -23.43 7.54 2.88
CA GLU A 349 -23.79 8.49 3.93
C GLU A 349 -22.55 8.89 4.75
N GLY A 350 -22.42 10.17 5.08
CA GLY A 350 -21.21 10.74 5.68
C GLY A 350 -20.04 10.95 4.71
N GLY A 351 -20.18 10.53 3.46
CA GLY A 351 -19.15 10.67 2.42
C GLY A 351 -18.99 12.10 1.94
N ARG A 352 -17.89 12.37 1.22
CA ARG A 352 -17.50 13.71 0.72
C ARG A 352 -17.45 13.73 -0.79
N LEU A 353 -18.02 14.79 -1.40
CA LEU A 353 -17.87 15.08 -2.83
C LEU A 353 -17.14 16.40 -2.98
N VAL A 354 -16.06 16.39 -3.76
CA VAL A 354 -15.32 17.59 -4.17
C VAL A 354 -15.31 17.64 -5.69
N ALA A 355 -15.61 18.82 -6.25
CA ALA A 355 -15.60 19.02 -7.69
C ALA A 355 -14.92 20.33 -8.05
N ASN A 356 -14.08 20.31 -9.10
CA ASN A 356 -13.38 21.48 -9.60
C ASN A 356 -13.90 21.88 -10.99
N ALA A 357 -14.04 23.18 -11.22
CA ALA A 357 -14.40 23.74 -12.52
C ALA A 357 -13.54 24.96 -12.84
N VAL A 358 -13.06 25.05 -14.10
CA VAL A 358 -12.29 26.18 -14.64
C VAL A 358 -13.03 26.90 -15.77
N THR A 359 -14.21 26.42 -16.14
CA THR A 359 -15.04 26.99 -17.21
C THR A 359 -16.32 27.60 -16.65
N VAL A 360 -16.85 28.64 -17.33
CA VAL A 360 -18.10 29.27 -16.93
C VAL A 360 -19.27 28.28 -16.87
N GLN A 361 -19.31 27.32 -17.81
CA GLN A 361 -20.35 26.29 -17.83
C GLN A 361 -20.22 25.34 -16.61
N GLY A 362 -18.98 24.90 -16.27
CA GLY A 362 -18.74 24.10 -15.07
C GLY A 362 -19.09 24.85 -13.79
N GLU A 363 -18.69 26.13 -13.70
CA GLU A 363 -19.03 27.00 -12.56
C GLU A 363 -20.54 27.16 -12.39
N ALA A 364 -21.27 27.35 -13.47
CA ALA A 364 -22.74 27.45 -13.44
C ALA A 364 -23.38 26.15 -12.88
N VAL A 365 -22.88 24.99 -13.29
CA VAL A 365 -23.35 23.69 -12.78
C VAL A 365 -23.06 23.55 -11.27
N LEU A 366 -21.83 23.87 -10.84
CA LEU A 366 -21.47 23.79 -9.42
C LEU A 366 -22.25 24.77 -8.55
N SER A 367 -22.52 25.97 -9.05
CA SER A 367 -23.31 27.00 -8.36
C SER A 367 -24.78 26.55 -8.22
N ALA A 368 -25.37 26.00 -9.27
CA ALA A 368 -26.74 25.46 -9.22
C ALA A 368 -26.83 24.29 -8.25
N TRP A 369 -25.83 23.39 -8.25
CA TRP A 369 -25.74 22.27 -7.32
C TRP A 369 -25.63 22.74 -5.87
N HIS A 370 -24.76 23.73 -5.62
CA HIS A 370 -24.62 24.34 -4.30
C HIS A 370 -25.93 24.93 -3.79
N ALA A 371 -26.70 25.61 -4.65
CA ALA A 371 -28.00 26.17 -4.28
C ALA A 371 -29.01 25.09 -3.82
N GLN A 372 -28.94 23.86 -4.36
CA GLN A 372 -29.84 22.76 -4.03
C GLN A 372 -29.37 21.91 -2.85
N HIS A 373 -28.07 21.62 -2.75
CA HIS A 373 -27.51 20.68 -1.81
C HIS A 373 -26.65 21.33 -0.71
N GLY A 374 -26.38 22.61 -0.81
CA GLY A 374 -25.50 23.31 0.12
C GLY A 374 -24.02 22.96 -0.09
N GLY A 375 -23.27 22.96 0.99
CA GLY A 375 -21.83 22.76 0.99
C GLY A 375 -21.05 24.07 0.95
N ALA A 376 -19.76 23.99 0.69
CA ALA A 376 -18.87 25.15 0.50
C ALA A 376 -18.52 25.34 -0.97
N LEU A 377 -18.73 26.53 -1.50
CA LEU A 377 -18.31 26.92 -2.83
C LEU A 377 -17.17 27.95 -2.67
N THR A 378 -15.99 27.60 -3.15
CA THR A 378 -14.77 28.42 -3.01
C THR A 378 -14.18 28.72 -4.38
N ARG A 379 -13.75 29.96 -4.60
CA ARG A 379 -12.99 30.32 -5.79
C ARG A 379 -11.53 30.57 -5.42
N VAL A 380 -10.61 29.89 -6.10
CA VAL A 380 -9.17 30.00 -5.91
C VAL A 380 -8.56 30.64 -7.15
N ALA A 381 -7.86 31.76 -6.97
CA ALA A 381 -7.09 32.43 -8.02
C ALA A 381 -5.62 32.49 -7.57
N MET A 382 -4.71 32.09 -8.46
CA MET A 382 -3.27 32.08 -8.21
C MET A 382 -2.57 32.81 -9.35
N SER A 383 -1.39 33.32 -9.05
CA SER A 383 -0.51 33.94 -10.07
C SER A 383 0.92 33.50 -9.82
N GLU A 384 1.64 33.22 -10.88
CA GLU A 384 3.07 32.85 -10.85
C GLU A 384 3.92 33.92 -11.50
N ILE A 385 5.15 34.08 -11.07
CA ILE A 385 6.08 35.01 -11.72
C ILE A 385 6.57 34.39 -13.03
N GLU A 386 6.49 35.16 -14.11
CA GLU A 386 7.05 34.79 -15.40
C GLU A 386 7.91 35.95 -15.97
N PRO A 387 8.98 35.64 -16.72
CA PRO A 387 9.78 36.66 -17.40
C PRO A 387 8.98 37.46 -18.43
N LEU A 388 9.11 38.78 -18.41
CA LEU A 388 8.58 39.72 -19.39
C LEU A 388 9.74 40.59 -19.91
N GLY A 389 10.42 40.13 -20.93
CA GLY A 389 11.64 40.76 -21.42
C GLY A 389 12.76 40.72 -20.37
N ARG A 390 13.23 41.89 -19.87
CA ARG A 390 14.21 42.03 -18.80
C ARG A 390 13.62 42.18 -17.39
N PHE A 391 12.32 42.09 -17.28
CA PHE A 391 11.54 42.22 -16.04
C PHE A 391 10.76 40.96 -15.77
N ASP A 392 10.17 40.87 -14.59
CA ASP A 392 9.25 39.83 -14.19
C ASP A 392 7.83 40.39 -14.08
N THR A 393 6.85 39.54 -14.34
CA THR A 393 5.43 39.88 -14.18
C THR A 393 4.66 38.76 -13.51
N TRP A 394 3.51 39.09 -12.93
CA TRP A 394 2.56 38.11 -12.41
C TRP A 394 1.65 37.62 -13.53
N ARG A 395 1.76 36.33 -13.85
CA ARG A 395 0.83 35.67 -14.78
C ARG A 395 -0.26 34.95 -13.99
N PRO A 396 -1.55 35.36 -14.14
CA PRO A 396 -2.64 34.65 -13.47
C PRO A 396 -2.90 33.31 -14.13
N ALA A 397 -3.05 32.25 -13.30
CA ALA A 397 -3.64 31.00 -13.73
C ALA A 397 -5.16 31.14 -13.87
N LEU A 398 -5.79 30.22 -14.61
CA LEU A 398 -7.26 30.19 -14.67
C LEU A 398 -7.81 29.98 -13.25
N PRO A 399 -8.72 30.83 -12.78
CA PRO A 399 -9.37 30.62 -11.48
C PRO A 399 -10.13 29.27 -11.45
N VAL A 400 -10.06 28.59 -10.31
CA VAL A 400 -10.78 27.33 -10.11
C VAL A 400 -11.91 27.55 -9.12
N THR A 401 -13.12 27.19 -9.52
CA THR A 401 -14.27 27.10 -8.61
C THR A 401 -14.34 25.69 -8.08
N LEU A 402 -14.25 25.55 -6.75
CA LEU A 402 -14.24 24.29 -6.00
C LEU A 402 -15.53 24.20 -5.18
N LEU A 403 -16.29 23.11 -5.39
CA LEU A 403 -17.41 22.72 -4.56
C LEU A 403 -16.96 21.59 -3.62
N GLU A 404 -17.30 21.73 -2.34
CA GLU A 404 -17.17 20.69 -1.32
C GLU A 404 -18.51 20.47 -0.64
N VAL A 405 -19.00 19.24 -0.62
CA VAL A 405 -20.24 18.88 0.05
C VAL A 405 -20.13 17.52 0.73
N CYS A 406 -20.62 17.42 1.97
CA CYS A 406 -20.73 16.16 2.70
C CYS A 406 -22.17 15.67 2.65
N LYS A 407 -22.35 14.39 2.33
CA LYS A 407 -23.65 13.73 2.33
C LYS A 407 -24.06 13.46 3.77
N ARG A 408 -25.09 14.14 4.27
CA ARG A 408 -25.61 13.96 5.62
C ARG A 408 -26.81 13.03 5.61
N GLU A 409 -26.94 12.19 6.64
CA GLU A 409 -28.12 11.36 6.84
C GLU A 409 -29.38 12.23 6.84
N GLY A 410 -30.36 11.89 6.02
CA GLY A 410 -31.71 12.45 6.09
C GLY A 410 -31.91 13.85 5.51
N ARG A 411 -31.13 14.31 4.54
CA ARG A 411 -31.44 15.49 3.74
C ARG A 411 -31.45 15.18 2.25
#